data_af236d758c23c088f9413b2d63fa1ebc
#
_entry.id   af236d758c23c088f9413b2d63fa1ebc
#
_cell.length_a   1.000
_cell.length_b   1.000
_cell.length_c   1.000
_cell.angle_alpha   90.00
_cell.angle_beta   90.00
_cell.angle_gamma   90.00
#
_symmetry.space_group_name_H-M   'P 1'
#
loop_
_entity.id
_entity.type
_entity.pdbx_description
1 polymer ?
#
loop_
_entity_poly.entity_id
_entity_poly.type
_entity_poly.pdbx_seq_one_letter_code
_entity_poly.pdbx_strand_id
1 'polypeptide(L)'
;MPCWFLLLLCAGLASAAPGAPALKIYGMDSKPVSYADAGQPAGLAVELAHRIQDKLGRHDAIDIVPWARAQSLAEAGPNVLLLTVVRTPERERQMQFVGPIFTSRVVAYAIKGRLAELRRHDPGLYKLHAGARRGSIFANTARGLGFNLTDETNTSEIAAKMLMSRRFDLWFDGEELMPGAMERAGHRPDEVEVALRLGTAEVYFAFSSGTSKELVKAWAGALRELKHDGSLQKIQRKWLAFLPEH
;
A
#
# COMPACT_ATOMS: atom_id res chain seq x y z
N MET A 1 -69.29 -37.56 -18.70
CA MET A 1 -68.03 -37.91 -17.99
C MET A 1 -66.93 -36.92 -18.45
N PRO A 2 -66.54 -35.94 -17.69
CA PRO A 2 -65.44 -35.09 -18.07
C PRO A 2 -64.09 -35.56 -17.44
N CYS A 3 -63.08 -35.79 -18.30
CA CYS A 3 -61.67 -36.05 -17.92
C CYS A 3 -61.04 -34.77 -17.44
N TRP A 4 -60.59 -34.75 -16.19
CA TRP A 4 -59.76 -33.71 -15.65
C TRP A 4 -58.27 -34.04 -15.94
N PHE A 5 -57.62 -33.20 -16.73
CA PHE A 5 -56.17 -33.22 -16.93
C PHE A 5 -55.50 -32.44 -15.77
N LEU A 6 -54.78 -33.18 -14.95
CA LEU A 6 -53.97 -32.60 -13.89
C LEU A 6 -52.62 -32.10 -14.50
N LEU A 7 -52.45 -30.80 -14.64
CA LEU A 7 -51.16 -30.20 -15.00
C LEU A 7 -50.28 -30.14 -13.74
N LEU A 8 -49.29 -31.03 -13.66
CA LEU A 8 -48.20 -30.92 -12.67
C LEU A 8 -47.26 -29.79 -13.06
N LEU A 9 -47.32 -28.67 -12.30
CA LEU A 9 -46.38 -27.55 -12.40
C LEU A 9 -45.11 -27.93 -11.65
N CYS A 10 -44.06 -28.40 -12.34
CA CYS A 10 -42.74 -28.57 -11.79
C CYS A 10 -42.13 -27.19 -11.57
N ALA A 11 -42.21 -26.65 -10.34
CA ALA A 11 -41.46 -25.50 -9.91
C ALA A 11 -39.96 -25.90 -9.78
N GLY A 12 -39.17 -25.59 -10.79
CA GLY A 12 -37.72 -25.75 -10.75
C GLY A 12 -37.15 -24.80 -9.67
N LEU A 13 -36.67 -25.37 -8.57
CA LEU A 13 -35.82 -24.66 -7.60
C LEU A 13 -34.53 -24.28 -8.31
N ALA A 14 -34.43 -23.02 -8.73
CA ALA A 14 -33.16 -22.44 -9.16
C ALA A 14 -32.24 -22.42 -7.93
N SER A 15 -31.32 -23.39 -7.83
CA SER A 15 -30.27 -23.41 -6.86
C SER A 15 -29.34 -22.23 -7.19
N ALA A 16 -29.43 -21.16 -6.42
CA ALA A 16 -28.48 -20.08 -6.49
C ALA A 16 -27.08 -20.67 -6.20
N ALA A 17 -26.17 -20.57 -7.16
CA ALA A 17 -24.78 -20.94 -6.95
C ALA A 17 -24.26 -20.17 -5.73
N PRO A 18 -23.53 -20.82 -4.80
CA PRO A 18 -22.96 -20.09 -3.67
C PRO A 18 -22.09 -18.94 -4.20
N GLY A 19 -22.47 -17.72 -3.85
CA GLY A 19 -21.74 -16.52 -4.25
C GLY A 19 -20.27 -16.68 -3.87
N ALA A 20 -19.36 -16.21 -4.73
CA ALA A 20 -17.92 -16.25 -4.44
C ALA A 20 -17.67 -15.62 -3.05
N PRO A 21 -16.80 -16.21 -2.21
CA PRO A 21 -16.56 -15.70 -0.87
C PRO A 21 -16.14 -14.22 -0.91
N ALA A 22 -16.67 -13.44 0.05
CA ALA A 22 -16.35 -12.02 0.17
C ALA A 22 -14.84 -11.83 0.42
N LEU A 23 -14.23 -10.88 -0.29
CA LEU A 23 -12.85 -10.49 -0.12
C LEU A 23 -12.79 -9.30 0.84
N LYS A 24 -12.03 -9.42 1.92
CA LYS A 24 -11.76 -8.33 2.86
C LYS A 24 -10.56 -7.55 2.36
N ILE A 25 -10.74 -6.29 2.00
CA ILE A 25 -9.69 -5.47 1.39
C ILE A 25 -9.24 -4.40 2.38
N TYR A 26 -7.94 -4.37 2.68
CA TYR A 26 -7.38 -3.40 3.61
C TYR A 26 -6.29 -2.56 2.95
N GLY A 27 -6.44 -1.24 3.06
CA GLY A 27 -5.41 -0.26 2.78
C GLY A 27 -4.81 0.29 4.08
N MET A 28 -3.63 0.88 3.98
CA MET A 28 -2.99 1.64 5.07
C MET A 28 -3.18 3.14 4.85
N ASP A 29 -3.20 3.91 5.93
CA ASP A 29 -3.23 5.36 5.83
C ASP A 29 -1.86 5.92 5.38
N SER A 30 -1.70 6.02 4.07
CA SER A 30 -0.46 6.41 3.37
C SER A 30 -0.81 7.20 2.10
N LYS A 31 -1.20 8.48 2.24
CA LYS A 31 -1.47 9.39 1.12
C LYS A 31 -0.20 9.57 0.25
N PRO A 32 -0.28 9.50 -1.08
CA PRO A 32 -1.47 9.41 -1.93
C PRO A 32 -1.85 7.98 -2.36
N VAL A 33 -1.23 6.95 -1.78
CA VAL A 33 -1.32 5.57 -2.29
C VAL A 33 -2.58 4.85 -1.80
N SER A 34 -2.85 4.91 -0.50
CA SER A 34 -4.13 4.51 0.11
C SER A 34 -4.34 5.33 1.39
N TYR A 35 -5.51 5.90 1.60
CA TYR A 35 -5.82 6.72 2.78
C TYR A 35 -7.33 6.91 2.92
N ALA A 36 -7.77 7.39 4.08
CA ALA A 36 -9.15 7.83 4.27
C ALA A 36 -9.28 9.31 3.91
N ASP A 37 -10.15 9.63 2.94
CA ASP A 37 -10.52 10.98 2.55
C ASP A 37 -11.98 11.22 2.94
N ALA A 38 -12.23 12.14 3.87
CA ALA A 38 -13.55 12.37 4.45
C ALA A 38 -14.28 11.07 4.87
N GLY A 39 -13.52 10.10 5.41
CA GLY A 39 -14.03 8.80 5.84
C GLY A 39 -14.21 7.76 4.73
N GLN A 40 -13.92 8.10 3.47
CA GLN A 40 -13.98 7.17 2.35
C GLN A 40 -12.57 6.73 1.92
N PRO A 41 -12.38 5.46 1.51
CA PRO A 41 -11.10 5.00 0.96
C PRO A 41 -10.76 5.75 -0.34
N ALA A 42 -9.53 6.24 -0.44
CA ALA A 42 -9.01 6.95 -1.60
C ALA A 42 -7.54 6.61 -1.86
N GLY A 43 -7.03 6.98 -3.03
CA GLY A 43 -5.63 6.81 -3.42
C GLY A 43 -5.41 5.89 -4.60
N LEU A 44 -4.15 5.82 -5.07
CA LEU A 44 -3.74 5.04 -6.23
C LEU A 44 -4.20 3.58 -6.17
N ALA A 45 -3.86 2.90 -5.06
CA ALA A 45 -4.13 1.48 -4.90
C ALA A 45 -5.63 1.19 -4.71
N VAL A 46 -6.35 2.13 -4.09
CA VAL A 46 -7.82 2.05 -3.94
C VAL A 46 -8.51 2.19 -5.30
N GLU A 47 -8.14 3.22 -6.11
CA GLU A 47 -8.70 3.39 -7.45
C GLU A 47 -8.40 2.18 -8.34
N LEU A 48 -7.17 1.67 -8.28
CA LEU A 48 -6.79 0.48 -9.05
C LEU A 48 -7.57 -0.77 -8.61
N ALA A 49 -7.78 -0.96 -7.30
CA ALA A 49 -8.57 -2.06 -6.77
C ALA A 49 -10.04 -1.98 -7.25
N HIS A 50 -10.65 -0.80 -7.23
CA HIS A 50 -12.00 -0.60 -7.77
C HIS A 50 -12.07 -0.94 -9.27
N ARG A 51 -11.10 -0.50 -10.09
CA ARG A 51 -11.05 -0.85 -11.53
C ARG A 51 -10.94 -2.36 -11.77
N ILE A 52 -10.17 -3.05 -10.93
CA ILE A 52 -10.08 -4.52 -11.01
C ILE A 52 -11.41 -5.15 -10.59
N GLN A 53 -12.01 -4.68 -9.51
CA GLN A 53 -13.30 -5.19 -9.04
C GLN A 53 -14.40 -5.01 -10.11
N ASP A 54 -14.47 -3.82 -10.76
CA ASP A 54 -15.42 -3.55 -11.85
C ASP A 54 -15.27 -4.58 -12.99
N LYS A 55 -14.01 -4.88 -13.40
CA LYS A 55 -13.75 -5.90 -14.44
C LYS A 55 -14.17 -7.31 -14.01
N LEU A 56 -14.12 -7.60 -12.72
CA LEU A 56 -14.46 -8.92 -12.16
C LEU A 56 -15.93 -9.02 -11.69
N GLY A 57 -16.73 -7.96 -11.85
CA GLY A 57 -18.11 -7.90 -11.36
C GLY A 57 -18.20 -8.03 -9.83
N ARG A 58 -17.21 -7.50 -9.09
CA ARG A 58 -17.14 -7.52 -7.63
C ARG A 58 -17.26 -6.11 -7.05
N HIS A 59 -17.76 -6.05 -5.80
CA HIS A 59 -17.93 -4.78 -5.07
C HIS A 59 -17.59 -4.98 -3.59
N ASP A 60 -16.46 -5.65 -3.31
CA ASP A 60 -15.99 -5.86 -1.93
C ASP A 60 -15.55 -4.53 -1.32
N ALA A 61 -15.94 -4.28 -0.07
CA ALA A 61 -15.60 -3.05 0.63
C ALA A 61 -14.09 -2.95 0.91
N ILE A 62 -13.58 -1.72 0.87
CA ILE A 62 -12.18 -1.40 1.20
C ILE A 62 -12.16 -0.64 2.51
N ASP A 63 -11.37 -1.08 3.48
CA ASP A 63 -11.18 -0.41 4.76
C ASP A 63 -9.74 0.13 4.88
N ILE A 64 -9.59 1.32 5.45
CA ILE A 64 -8.28 1.88 5.79
C ILE A 64 -7.99 1.61 7.26
N VAL A 65 -6.95 0.84 7.53
CA VAL A 65 -6.58 0.40 8.88
C VAL A 65 -5.06 0.53 9.11
N PRO A 66 -4.60 0.59 10.38
CA PRO A 66 -3.16 0.55 10.67
C PRO A 66 -2.49 -0.72 10.13
N TRP A 67 -1.21 -0.60 9.67
CA TRP A 67 -0.46 -1.71 9.07
C TRP A 67 -0.45 -2.98 9.93
N ALA A 68 -0.14 -2.86 11.21
CA ALA A 68 -0.09 -4.01 12.11
C ALA A 68 -1.42 -4.77 12.18
N ARG A 69 -2.55 -4.04 12.14
CA ARG A 69 -3.89 -4.63 12.10
C ARG A 69 -4.15 -5.33 10.76
N ALA A 70 -3.81 -4.67 9.64
CA ALA A 70 -3.96 -5.26 8.31
C ALA A 70 -3.17 -6.57 8.18
N GLN A 71 -1.92 -6.57 8.65
CA GLN A 71 -1.06 -7.74 8.66
C GLN A 71 -1.65 -8.87 9.50
N SER A 72 -2.04 -8.61 10.75
CA SER A 72 -2.67 -9.63 11.62
C SER A 72 -3.94 -10.22 11.02
N LEU A 73 -4.75 -9.40 10.34
CA LEU A 73 -5.96 -9.88 9.66
C LEU A 73 -5.63 -10.79 8.47
N ALA A 74 -4.57 -10.51 7.72
CA ALA A 74 -4.12 -11.37 6.62
C ALA A 74 -3.49 -12.68 7.11
N GLU A 75 -2.85 -12.68 8.27
CA GLU A 75 -2.28 -13.89 8.91
C GLU A 75 -3.38 -14.77 9.52
N ALA A 76 -4.48 -14.16 9.99
CA ALA A 76 -5.56 -14.86 10.69
C ALA A 76 -6.46 -15.73 9.79
N GLY A 77 -6.43 -15.55 8.47
CA GLY A 77 -7.27 -16.38 7.60
C GLY A 77 -7.26 -16.02 6.11
N PRO A 78 -8.04 -16.77 5.32
CA PRO A 78 -8.13 -16.58 3.88
C PRO A 78 -9.00 -15.36 3.50
N ASN A 79 -8.97 -15.06 2.20
CA ASN A 79 -9.80 -14.01 1.57
C ASN A 79 -9.53 -12.61 2.14
N VAL A 80 -8.27 -12.32 2.46
CA VAL A 80 -7.80 -10.98 2.80
C VAL A 80 -6.87 -10.48 1.70
N LEU A 81 -7.08 -9.23 1.26
CA LEU A 81 -6.23 -8.49 0.32
C LEU A 81 -5.67 -7.26 1.01
N LEU A 82 -4.35 -7.12 1.01
CA LEU A 82 -3.64 -5.92 1.38
C LEU A 82 -3.25 -5.14 0.12
N LEU A 83 -3.60 -3.83 0.08
CA LEU A 83 -3.47 -3.03 -1.15
C LEU A 83 -2.04 -2.64 -1.50
N THR A 84 -1.14 -2.51 -0.50
CA THR A 84 0.19 -1.93 -0.73
C THR A 84 1.25 -2.65 0.09
N VAL A 85 1.79 -3.71 -0.48
CA VAL A 85 2.80 -4.53 0.19
C VAL A 85 4.04 -4.64 -0.69
N VAL A 86 5.20 -4.32 -0.12
CA VAL A 86 6.48 -4.62 -0.78
C VAL A 86 6.72 -6.12 -0.69
N ARG A 87 7.05 -6.72 -1.84
CA ARG A 87 7.36 -8.13 -1.96
C ARG A 87 8.76 -8.39 -1.41
N THR A 88 8.85 -9.31 -0.45
CA THR A 88 10.11 -9.78 0.14
C THR A 88 10.11 -11.30 0.22
N PRO A 89 11.28 -11.98 0.23
CA PRO A 89 11.35 -13.45 0.33
C PRO A 89 10.61 -14.01 1.56
N GLU A 90 10.59 -13.26 2.67
CA GLU A 90 9.86 -13.64 3.86
C GLU A 90 8.35 -13.61 3.64
N ARG A 91 7.83 -12.52 3.06
CA ARG A 91 6.41 -12.35 2.79
C ARG A 91 5.89 -13.29 1.71
N GLU A 92 6.72 -13.67 0.74
CA GLU A 92 6.36 -14.66 -0.29
C GLU A 92 5.98 -16.03 0.28
N ARG A 93 6.50 -16.38 1.43
CA ARG A 93 6.12 -17.62 2.12
C ARG A 93 4.73 -17.56 2.77
N GLN A 94 4.19 -16.37 2.95
CA GLN A 94 2.98 -16.11 3.71
C GLN A 94 1.86 -15.47 2.90
N MET A 95 2.15 -14.98 1.67
CA MET A 95 1.20 -14.23 0.86
C MET A 95 1.36 -14.57 -0.62
N GLN A 96 0.29 -14.33 -1.39
CA GLN A 96 0.27 -14.43 -2.84
C GLN A 96 0.25 -13.02 -3.45
N PHE A 97 1.16 -12.70 -4.35
CA PHE A 97 1.37 -11.34 -4.86
C PHE A 97 0.80 -11.14 -6.26
N VAL A 98 0.15 -9.99 -6.48
CA VAL A 98 -0.34 -9.54 -7.79
C VAL A 98 0.20 -8.12 -8.03
N GLY A 99 1.00 -7.94 -9.08
CA GLY A 99 1.66 -6.67 -9.34
C GLY A 99 2.85 -6.79 -10.30
N PRO A 100 3.82 -5.86 -10.18
CA PRO A 100 3.79 -4.65 -9.35
C PRO A 100 2.73 -3.65 -9.79
N ILE A 101 2.26 -2.82 -8.85
CA ILE A 101 1.28 -1.77 -9.10
C ILE A 101 1.92 -0.37 -9.18
N PHE A 102 3.04 -0.17 -8.52
CA PHE A 102 3.96 0.96 -8.69
C PHE A 102 5.32 0.62 -8.06
N THR A 103 6.30 1.50 -8.26
CA THR A 103 7.63 1.42 -7.63
C THR A 103 7.80 2.56 -6.66
N SER A 104 8.05 2.25 -5.39
CA SER A 104 8.40 3.19 -4.33
C SER A 104 9.89 3.46 -4.33
N ARG A 105 10.31 4.72 -4.13
CA ARG A 105 11.72 5.07 -3.93
C ARG A 105 12.00 5.24 -2.45
N VAL A 106 12.98 4.51 -1.94
CA VAL A 106 13.39 4.59 -0.54
C VAL A 106 14.35 5.76 -0.36
N VAL A 107 13.97 6.74 0.46
CA VAL A 107 14.67 8.00 0.62
C VAL A 107 14.89 8.28 2.11
N ALA A 108 16.06 8.87 2.45
CA ALA A 108 16.29 9.51 3.73
C ALA A 108 16.14 11.02 3.56
N TYR A 109 15.33 11.64 4.40
CA TYR A 109 15.08 13.07 4.45
C TYR A 109 15.76 13.71 5.66
N ALA A 110 16.22 14.93 5.50
CA ALA A 110 16.64 15.81 6.59
C ALA A 110 15.86 17.13 6.53
N ILE A 111 15.81 17.88 7.62
CA ILE A 111 15.28 19.26 7.60
C ILE A 111 16.11 20.10 6.63
N LYS A 112 15.46 20.84 5.76
CA LYS A 112 16.09 21.66 4.72
C LYS A 112 17.13 22.62 5.31
N GLY A 113 18.32 22.66 4.68
CA GLY A 113 19.44 23.51 5.09
C GLY A 113 20.30 22.90 6.20
N ARG A 114 19.91 21.77 6.81
CA ARG A 114 20.72 21.11 7.85
C ARG A 114 21.72 20.07 7.33
N LEU A 115 21.54 19.60 6.10
CA LEU A 115 22.32 18.49 5.57
C LEU A 115 23.84 18.75 5.59
N ALA A 116 24.28 19.98 5.29
CA ALA A 116 25.70 20.33 5.31
C ALA A 116 26.31 20.27 6.73
N GLU A 117 25.54 20.64 7.75
CA GLU A 117 25.93 20.51 9.17
C GLU A 117 26.04 19.04 9.57
N LEU A 118 24.99 18.25 9.26
CA LEU A 118 24.95 16.84 9.58
C LEU A 118 26.13 16.07 8.96
N ARG A 119 26.47 16.36 7.71
CA ARG A 119 27.62 15.74 7.01
C ARG A 119 28.98 16.16 7.57
N ARG A 120 29.11 17.32 8.22
CA ARG A 120 30.35 17.69 8.93
C ARG A 120 30.53 16.82 10.18
N HIS A 121 29.47 16.44 10.86
CA HIS A 121 29.53 15.56 12.03
C HIS A 121 29.70 14.08 11.66
N ASP A 122 29.00 13.64 10.62
CA ASP A 122 29.08 12.29 10.10
C ASP A 122 28.94 12.30 8.56
N PRO A 123 30.06 12.23 7.80
CA PRO A 123 30.03 12.29 6.34
C PRO A 123 29.14 11.23 5.69
N GLY A 124 29.04 10.05 6.28
CA GLY A 124 28.21 8.95 5.82
C GLY A 124 26.78 8.97 6.35
N LEU A 125 26.49 9.82 7.33
CA LEU A 125 25.17 9.96 8.00
C LEU A 125 24.72 8.71 8.78
N TYR A 126 25.59 7.70 8.98
CA TYR A 126 25.20 6.41 9.58
C TYR A 126 25.00 6.47 11.09
N LYS A 127 25.71 7.39 11.78
CA LYS A 127 25.67 7.53 13.24
C LYS A 127 24.58 8.47 13.73
N LEU A 128 23.95 9.21 12.81
CA LEU A 128 22.89 10.16 13.13
C LEU A 128 21.66 9.40 13.63
N HIS A 129 20.90 10.03 14.52
CA HIS A 129 19.62 9.49 14.95
C HIS A 129 18.66 9.47 13.78
N ALA A 130 18.05 8.34 13.54
CA ALA A 130 17.15 8.14 12.43
C ALA A 130 15.79 7.60 12.88
N GLY A 131 14.73 7.96 12.14
CA GLY A 131 13.39 7.48 12.36
C GLY A 131 12.75 6.93 11.09
N ALA A 132 11.84 5.97 11.26
CA ALA A 132 11.03 5.41 10.18
C ALA A 132 9.73 4.82 10.71
N ARG A 133 8.80 4.49 9.80
CA ARG A 133 7.59 3.75 10.18
C ARG A 133 7.93 2.31 10.53
N ARG A 134 7.43 1.85 11.68
CA ARG A 134 7.65 0.50 12.22
C ARG A 134 7.24 -0.59 11.23
N GLY A 135 8.10 -1.61 11.08
CA GLY A 135 7.86 -2.75 10.20
C GLY A 135 7.77 -2.41 8.71
N SER A 136 8.09 -1.18 8.32
CA SER A 136 8.12 -0.78 6.92
C SER A 136 9.39 -1.26 6.21
N ILE A 137 9.33 -1.30 4.88
CA ILE A 137 10.53 -1.53 4.07
C ILE A 137 11.58 -0.44 4.31
N PHE A 138 11.17 0.78 4.61
CA PHE A 138 12.05 1.91 4.87
C PHE A 138 12.88 1.69 6.12
N ALA A 139 12.25 1.25 7.23
CA ALA A 139 12.94 0.86 8.46
C ALA A 139 13.91 -0.31 8.23
N ASN A 140 13.46 -1.34 7.50
CA ASN A 140 14.27 -2.52 7.22
C ASN A 140 15.46 -2.17 6.32
N THR A 141 15.30 -1.32 5.31
CA THR A 141 16.38 -0.83 4.45
C THR A 141 17.39 -0.02 5.26
N ALA A 142 16.93 0.90 6.12
CA ALA A 142 17.81 1.69 6.98
C ALA A 142 18.67 0.78 7.89
N ARG A 143 18.07 -0.19 8.57
CA ARG A 143 18.80 -1.17 9.39
C ARG A 143 19.76 -2.02 8.59
N GLY A 144 19.31 -2.56 7.46
CA GLY A 144 20.12 -3.42 6.60
C GLY A 144 21.36 -2.72 6.04
N LEU A 145 21.30 -1.41 5.88
CA LEU A 145 22.42 -0.57 5.46
C LEU A 145 23.27 -0.05 6.64
N GLY A 146 22.90 -0.34 7.90
CA GLY A 146 23.67 0.02 9.07
C GLY A 146 23.40 1.42 9.63
N PHE A 147 22.29 2.07 9.26
CA PHE A 147 21.90 3.34 9.87
C PHE A 147 21.43 3.17 11.32
N ASN A 148 21.71 4.17 12.15
CA ASN A 148 21.30 4.21 13.55
C ASN A 148 19.81 4.55 13.69
N LEU A 149 18.93 3.57 13.41
CA LEU A 149 17.48 3.72 13.53
C LEU A 149 17.06 3.67 14.99
N THR A 150 16.95 4.84 15.62
CA THR A 150 16.62 5.00 17.05
C THR A 150 15.12 5.04 17.32
N ASP A 151 14.33 5.53 16.37
CA ASP A 151 12.90 5.78 16.56
C ASP A 151 12.06 5.07 15.49
N GLU A 152 11.01 4.38 15.95
CA GLU A 152 10.02 3.77 15.08
C GLU A 152 8.62 4.28 15.41
N THR A 153 7.93 4.79 14.39
CA THR A 153 6.62 5.39 14.51
C THR A 153 5.52 4.50 13.92
N ASN A 154 4.26 4.77 14.27
CA ASN A 154 3.12 4.05 13.72
C ASN A 154 2.71 4.56 12.32
N THR A 155 2.99 5.84 12.01
CA THR A 155 2.64 6.47 10.73
C THR A 155 3.77 7.36 10.22
N SER A 156 3.80 7.62 8.91
CA SER A 156 4.73 8.57 8.29
C SER A 156 4.49 10.01 8.77
N GLU A 157 3.23 10.39 9.08
CA GLU A 157 2.89 11.68 9.68
C GLU A 157 3.59 11.91 11.03
N ILE A 158 3.56 10.90 11.93
CA ILE A 158 4.24 11.00 13.22
C ILE A 158 5.75 11.10 13.01
N ALA A 159 6.33 10.36 12.06
CA ALA A 159 7.74 10.46 11.73
C ALA A 159 8.11 11.86 11.22
N ALA A 160 7.29 12.46 10.35
CA ALA A 160 7.48 13.82 9.88
C ALA A 160 7.46 14.84 11.05
N LYS A 161 6.47 14.74 11.96
CA LYS A 161 6.41 15.60 13.16
C LYS A 161 7.66 15.45 14.04
N MET A 162 8.16 14.23 14.21
CA MET A 162 9.35 13.95 15.00
C MET A 162 10.62 14.49 14.36
N LEU A 163 10.77 14.38 13.03
CA LEU A 163 11.88 15.02 12.29
C LEU A 163 11.83 16.54 12.48
N MET A 164 10.67 17.16 12.23
CA MET A 164 10.52 18.62 12.31
C MET A 164 10.74 19.16 13.72
N SER A 165 10.42 18.36 14.76
CA SER A 165 10.75 18.67 16.17
C SER A 165 12.20 18.29 16.56
N ARG A 166 13.05 17.89 15.61
CA ARG A 166 14.45 17.50 15.81
C ARG A 166 14.65 16.34 16.79
N ARG A 167 13.69 15.44 16.89
CA ARG A 167 13.83 14.25 17.72
C ARG A 167 14.80 13.23 17.12
N PHE A 168 14.94 13.25 15.79
CA PHE A 168 15.99 12.58 15.04
C PHE A 168 16.42 13.45 13.86
N ASP A 169 17.51 13.11 13.22
CA ASP A 169 18.14 13.91 12.14
C ASP A 169 17.76 13.44 10.74
N LEU A 170 17.45 12.14 10.60
CA LEU A 170 17.10 11.51 9.33
C LEU A 170 15.75 10.78 9.43
N TRP A 171 14.90 10.99 8.43
CA TRP A 171 13.63 10.29 8.29
C TRP A 171 13.63 9.42 7.04
N PHE A 172 13.49 8.10 7.20
CA PHE A 172 13.41 7.14 6.10
C PHE A 172 11.95 6.88 5.72
N ASP A 173 11.60 7.18 4.46
CA ASP A 173 10.25 6.93 3.92
C ASP A 173 10.27 6.79 2.39
N GLY A 174 9.08 6.59 1.78
CA GLY A 174 8.86 6.60 0.35
C GLY A 174 8.80 8.02 -0.22
N GLU A 175 9.44 8.24 -1.38
CA GLU A 175 9.42 9.56 -2.02
C GLU A 175 7.97 9.99 -2.33
N GLU A 176 7.11 9.05 -2.69
CA GLU A 176 5.69 9.26 -2.95
C GLU A 176 4.86 9.55 -1.68
N LEU A 177 5.33 9.14 -0.50
CA LEU A 177 4.59 9.28 0.76
C LEU A 177 4.92 10.58 1.49
N MET A 178 6.12 11.12 1.29
CA MET A 178 6.65 12.27 2.02
C MET A 178 5.73 13.50 1.95
N PRO A 179 5.24 13.94 0.79
CA PRO A 179 4.42 15.16 0.72
C PRO A 179 3.15 15.04 1.57
N GLY A 180 2.41 13.95 1.43
CA GLY A 180 1.20 13.71 2.20
C GLY A 180 1.44 13.57 3.70
N ALA A 181 2.58 13.02 4.11
CA ALA A 181 2.97 12.92 5.51
C ALA A 181 3.31 14.30 6.10
N MET A 182 4.07 15.14 5.37
CA MET A 182 4.40 16.51 5.77
C MET A 182 3.14 17.37 5.91
N GLU A 183 2.24 17.34 4.91
CA GLU A 183 0.97 18.09 4.95
C GLU A 183 0.13 17.73 6.19
N ARG A 184 -0.04 16.43 6.49
CA ARG A 184 -0.77 15.97 7.69
C ARG A 184 -0.05 16.31 8.99
N ALA A 185 1.28 16.41 8.95
CA ALA A 185 2.07 16.87 10.08
C ALA A 185 1.95 18.39 10.34
N GLY A 186 1.29 19.15 9.44
CA GLY A 186 1.15 20.60 9.51
C GLY A 186 2.34 21.36 8.93
N HIS A 187 3.13 20.70 8.08
CA HIS A 187 4.34 21.24 7.45
C HIS A 187 4.25 21.20 5.93
N ARG A 188 5.06 22.02 5.25
CA ARG A 188 5.15 21.97 3.80
C ARG A 188 6.19 20.93 3.36
N PRO A 189 5.97 20.26 2.22
CA PRO A 189 6.93 19.30 1.67
C PRO A 189 8.32 19.88 1.40
N ASP A 190 8.41 21.17 1.08
CA ASP A 190 9.67 21.86 0.78
C ASP A 190 10.49 22.25 2.02
N GLU A 191 10.02 21.95 3.23
CA GLU A 191 10.76 22.12 4.49
C GLU A 191 11.75 20.97 4.76
N VAL A 192 11.71 19.91 3.98
CA VAL A 192 12.68 18.82 4.02
C VAL A 192 13.46 18.72 2.71
N GLU A 193 14.65 18.14 2.77
CA GLU A 193 15.50 17.87 1.61
C GLU A 193 15.93 16.41 1.58
N VAL A 194 16.21 15.90 0.39
CA VAL A 194 16.71 14.54 0.20
C VAL A 194 18.16 14.46 0.67
N ALA A 195 18.40 13.72 1.74
CA ALA A 195 19.74 13.44 2.24
C ALA A 195 20.40 12.29 1.46
N LEU A 196 19.64 11.20 1.21
CA LEU A 196 20.12 10.00 0.50
C LEU A 196 18.97 9.37 -0.30
N ARG A 197 19.30 8.81 -1.47
CA ARG A 197 18.45 7.86 -2.22
C ARG A 197 19.04 6.46 -2.07
N LEU A 198 18.23 5.51 -1.55
CA LEU A 198 18.72 4.21 -1.11
C LEU A 198 18.28 3.04 -2.01
N GLY A 199 17.53 3.34 -3.06
CA GLY A 199 17.03 2.35 -3.99
C GLY A 199 15.52 2.39 -4.18
N THR A 200 14.99 1.34 -4.77
CA THR A 200 13.57 1.21 -5.11
C THR A 200 13.00 -0.07 -4.53
N ALA A 201 11.68 -0.06 -4.31
CA ALA A 201 10.93 -1.23 -3.88
C ALA A 201 9.63 -1.34 -4.69
N GLU A 202 9.40 -2.48 -5.32
CA GLU A 202 8.15 -2.74 -6.03
C GLU A 202 7.02 -3.03 -5.04
N VAL A 203 5.88 -2.38 -5.26
CA VAL A 203 4.68 -2.50 -4.43
C VAL A 203 3.61 -3.30 -5.15
N TYR A 204 2.97 -4.20 -4.43
CA TYR A 204 2.02 -5.19 -4.93
C TYR A 204 0.72 -5.18 -4.14
N PHE A 205 -0.33 -5.72 -4.72
CA PHE A 205 -1.43 -6.34 -4.01
C PHE A 205 -0.97 -7.66 -3.41
N ALA A 206 -1.26 -7.90 -2.13
CA ALA A 206 -0.89 -9.14 -1.44
C ALA A 206 -2.12 -9.81 -0.84
N PHE A 207 -2.39 -11.03 -1.28
CA PHE A 207 -3.47 -11.88 -0.76
C PHE A 207 -2.94 -12.78 0.34
N SER A 208 -3.73 -13.01 1.38
CA SER A 208 -3.44 -14.02 2.39
C SER A 208 -3.26 -15.41 1.76
N SER A 209 -2.40 -16.24 2.33
CA SER A 209 -1.97 -17.52 1.73
C SER A 209 -3.11 -18.49 1.41
N GLY A 210 -4.17 -18.51 2.23
CA GLY A 210 -5.35 -19.35 2.05
C GLY A 210 -6.38 -18.83 1.05
N THR A 211 -6.16 -17.67 0.40
CA THR A 211 -7.04 -17.16 -0.65
C THR A 211 -6.97 -18.05 -1.89
N SER A 212 -8.12 -18.33 -2.53
CA SER A 212 -8.15 -19.24 -3.68
C SER A 212 -7.26 -18.75 -4.83
N LYS A 213 -6.55 -19.68 -5.47
CA LYS A 213 -5.68 -19.38 -6.60
C LYS A 213 -6.43 -18.83 -7.80
N GLU A 214 -7.70 -19.22 -7.96
CA GLU A 214 -8.59 -18.75 -9.02
C GLU A 214 -8.86 -17.26 -8.86
N LEU A 215 -9.18 -16.81 -7.63
CA LEU A 215 -9.41 -15.39 -7.33
C LEU A 215 -8.12 -14.57 -7.56
N VAL A 216 -6.98 -15.05 -7.07
CA VAL A 216 -5.67 -14.39 -7.28
C VAL A 216 -5.33 -14.30 -8.77
N LYS A 217 -5.55 -15.36 -9.55
CA LYS A 217 -5.35 -15.37 -11.01
C LYS A 217 -6.30 -14.40 -11.72
N ALA A 218 -7.56 -14.30 -11.29
CA ALA A 218 -8.51 -13.36 -11.86
C ALA A 218 -8.05 -11.91 -11.65
N TRP A 219 -7.61 -11.55 -10.44
CA TRP A 219 -7.02 -10.24 -10.15
C TRP A 219 -5.76 -9.97 -10.98
N ALA A 220 -4.87 -10.95 -11.10
CA ALA A 220 -3.68 -10.84 -11.94
C ALA A 220 -4.02 -10.65 -13.42
N GLY A 221 -5.09 -11.31 -13.92
CA GLY A 221 -5.61 -11.16 -15.27
C GLY A 221 -6.11 -9.74 -15.51
N ALA A 222 -7.01 -9.26 -14.65
CA ALA A 222 -7.57 -7.91 -14.73
C ALA A 222 -6.48 -6.83 -14.64
N LEU A 223 -5.48 -7.00 -13.77
CA LEU A 223 -4.34 -6.07 -13.69
C LEU A 223 -3.50 -6.07 -14.98
N ARG A 224 -3.27 -7.23 -15.61
CA ARG A 224 -2.56 -7.29 -16.91
C ARG A 224 -3.30 -6.53 -18.01
N GLU A 225 -4.63 -6.64 -18.04
CA GLU A 225 -5.45 -5.86 -18.97
C GLU A 225 -5.30 -4.35 -18.73
N LEU A 226 -5.38 -3.90 -17.46
CA LEU A 226 -5.18 -2.48 -17.11
C LEU A 226 -3.77 -1.97 -17.40
N LYS A 227 -2.77 -2.84 -17.39
CA LYS A 227 -1.40 -2.52 -17.86
C LYS A 227 -1.36 -2.37 -19.38
N HIS A 228 -1.98 -3.30 -20.10
CA HIS A 228 -1.96 -3.35 -21.56
C HIS A 228 -2.73 -2.18 -22.19
N ASP A 229 -3.88 -1.79 -21.63
CA ASP A 229 -4.72 -0.69 -22.14
C ASP A 229 -4.26 0.71 -21.67
N GLY A 230 -3.18 0.79 -20.88
CA GLY A 230 -2.64 2.06 -20.37
C GLY A 230 -3.36 2.65 -19.17
N SER A 231 -4.41 1.99 -18.66
CA SER A 231 -5.18 2.46 -17.51
C SER A 231 -4.34 2.54 -16.24
N LEU A 232 -3.47 1.55 -15.98
CA LEU A 232 -2.56 1.59 -14.83
C LEU A 232 -1.66 2.83 -14.88
N GLN A 233 -1.01 3.11 -16.00
CA GLN A 233 -0.13 4.26 -16.17
C GLN A 233 -0.87 5.58 -16.00
N LYS A 234 -2.13 5.64 -16.47
CA LYS A 234 -2.99 6.82 -16.27
C LYS A 234 -3.30 7.07 -14.80
N ILE A 235 -3.61 6.00 -14.05
CA ILE A 235 -3.83 6.07 -12.59
C ILE A 235 -2.53 6.50 -11.88
N GLN A 236 -1.39 5.88 -12.23
CA GLN A 236 -0.09 6.26 -11.65
C GLN A 236 0.22 7.74 -11.89
N ARG A 237 0.11 8.24 -13.13
CA ARG A 237 0.32 9.67 -13.42
C ARG A 237 -0.62 10.58 -12.63
N LYS A 238 -1.91 10.21 -12.49
CA LYS A 238 -2.87 10.99 -11.71
C LYS A 238 -2.44 11.19 -10.25
N TRP A 239 -1.96 10.11 -9.62
CA TRP A 239 -1.68 10.10 -8.19
C TRP A 239 -0.23 10.42 -7.82
N LEU A 240 0.72 10.21 -8.75
CA LEU A 240 2.16 10.36 -8.52
C LEU A 240 2.78 11.44 -9.43
N ALA A 241 1.98 12.36 -10.00
CA ALA A 241 2.43 13.41 -10.92
C ALA A 241 3.49 14.37 -10.35
N PHE A 242 3.60 14.44 -9.01
CA PHE A 242 4.60 15.27 -8.32
C PHE A 242 5.98 14.61 -8.24
N LEU A 243 6.10 13.31 -8.56
CA LEU A 243 7.38 12.65 -8.64
C LEU A 243 8.08 13.02 -9.95
N PRO A 244 9.40 13.30 -9.94
CA PRO A 244 10.14 13.56 -11.17
C PRO A 244 10.06 12.33 -12.10
N GLU A 245 9.80 12.61 -13.38
CA GLU A 245 9.88 11.57 -14.41
C GLU A 245 11.33 11.04 -14.51
N HIS A 246 11.48 9.77 -14.88
CA HIS A 246 12.76 9.04 -14.98
C HIS A 246 13.40 9.21 -16.35
#